data_d5476c40621028fcf51380e342b6ae8f
#
_entry.id   d5476c40621028fcf51380e342b6ae8f
#
_cell.length_a   1.000
_cell.length_b   1.000
_cell.length_c   1.000
_cell.angle_alpha   90.00
_cell.angle_beta   90.00
_cell.angle_gamma   90.00
#
_symmetry.space_group_name_H-M   'P 1'
#
loop_
_entity.id
_entity.type
_entity.pdbx_description
1 polymer ?
#
loop_
_entity_poly.entity_id
_entity_poly.type
_entity_poly.pdbx_seq_one_letter_code
_entity_poly.pdbx_strand_id
1 'polypeptide(L)'
;MTLESLKPRIKDILKQDNLGIDKRLREVCSILQKDVATYDWVGFYFKNGDKRELILKAYAGEPTDHIIIPFGKGICGQVAESNHNFVVDDVAAQDNYIACSIYVKSEVVIPLFVGGQNIGQIDIDSHTKNAFSKEDEDFLTWVNIEVSRILEF
;
A
#
# COMPACT_ATOMS: atom_id res chain seq x y z
N MET A 1 -14.23 1.74 15.73
CA MET A 1 -14.30 1.43 14.28
C MET A 1 -13.51 0.18 13.99
N THR A 2 -14.04 -0.73 13.21
CA THR A 2 -13.34 -1.95 12.78
C THR A 2 -12.91 -1.83 11.31
N LEU A 3 -11.90 -2.59 10.91
CA LEU A 3 -11.50 -2.64 9.51
C LEU A 3 -12.65 -3.10 8.61
N GLU A 4 -13.43 -4.07 9.07
CA GLU A 4 -14.61 -4.56 8.34
C GLU A 4 -15.60 -3.45 8.01
N SER A 5 -15.77 -2.46 8.91
CA SER A 5 -16.72 -1.37 8.71
C SER A 5 -16.34 -0.43 7.56
N LEU A 6 -15.07 -0.47 7.11
CA LEU A 6 -14.60 0.36 6.01
C LEU A 6 -14.87 -0.27 4.64
N LYS A 7 -15.12 -1.58 4.58
CA LYS A 7 -15.28 -2.29 3.32
C LYS A 7 -16.39 -1.74 2.41
N PRO A 8 -17.59 -1.44 2.91
CA PRO A 8 -18.63 -0.86 2.03
C PRO A 8 -18.22 0.48 1.42
N ARG A 9 -17.55 1.34 2.20
CA ARG A 9 -17.10 2.64 1.71
C ARG A 9 -16.04 2.50 0.62
N ILE A 10 -15.10 1.58 0.82
CA ILE A 10 -14.04 1.32 -0.17
C ILE A 10 -14.65 0.76 -1.46
N LYS A 11 -15.59 -0.18 -1.34
CA LYS A 11 -16.31 -0.71 -2.52
C LYS A 11 -17.05 0.39 -3.27
N ASP A 12 -17.73 1.28 -2.56
CA ASP A 12 -18.48 2.37 -3.19
C ASP A 12 -17.56 3.30 -3.98
N ILE A 13 -16.40 3.64 -3.41
CA ILE A 13 -15.40 4.48 -4.11
C ILE A 13 -14.89 3.79 -5.37
N LEU A 14 -14.54 2.51 -5.26
CA LEU A 14 -13.98 1.78 -6.40
C LEU A 14 -14.99 1.55 -7.53
N LYS A 15 -16.29 1.59 -7.22
CA LYS A 15 -17.36 1.48 -8.23
C LYS A 15 -17.65 2.77 -8.99
N GLN A 16 -17.10 3.90 -8.56
CA GLN A 16 -17.37 5.19 -9.19
C GLN A 16 -16.56 5.34 -10.47
N ASP A 17 -17.00 4.68 -11.53
CA ASP A 17 -16.29 4.65 -12.81
C ASP A 17 -16.28 5.99 -13.55
N ASN A 18 -17.05 6.99 -13.08
CA ASN A 18 -16.95 8.37 -13.52
C ASN A 18 -15.68 9.07 -12.99
N LEU A 19 -14.99 8.48 -12.02
CA LEU A 19 -13.71 8.96 -11.52
C LEU A 19 -12.57 8.15 -12.14
N GLY A 20 -11.47 8.81 -12.46
CA GLY A 20 -10.26 8.12 -12.93
C GLY A 20 -9.70 7.17 -11.87
N ILE A 21 -8.93 6.19 -12.30
CA ILE A 21 -8.33 5.19 -11.41
C ILE A 21 -7.48 5.85 -10.34
N ASP A 22 -6.60 6.78 -10.71
CA ASP A 22 -5.71 7.46 -9.75
C ASP A 22 -6.51 8.17 -8.66
N LYS A 23 -7.61 8.79 -9.03
CA LYS A 23 -8.45 9.50 -8.05
C LYS A 23 -9.15 8.53 -7.10
N ARG A 24 -9.67 7.41 -7.63
CA ARG A 24 -10.29 6.37 -6.78
C ARG A 24 -9.28 5.77 -5.80
N LEU A 25 -8.06 5.50 -6.26
CA LEU A 25 -7.00 5.00 -5.40
C LEU A 25 -6.63 6.01 -4.32
N ARG A 26 -6.58 7.29 -4.67
CA ARG A 26 -6.30 8.36 -3.70
C ARG A 26 -7.38 8.44 -2.63
N GLU A 27 -8.65 8.28 -3.02
CA GLU A 27 -9.76 8.25 -2.07
C GLU A 27 -9.67 7.05 -1.13
N VAL A 28 -9.29 5.87 -1.63
CA VAL A 28 -9.05 4.69 -0.79
C VAL A 28 -7.93 4.96 0.21
N CYS A 29 -6.81 5.52 -0.24
CA CYS A 29 -5.71 5.90 0.65
C CYS A 29 -6.17 6.87 1.73
N SER A 30 -6.98 7.85 1.36
CA SER A 30 -7.49 8.86 2.28
C SER A 30 -8.40 8.24 3.35
N ILE A 31 -9.29 7.33 2.96
CA ILE A 31 -10.16 6.62 3.92
C ILE A 31 -9.31 5.86 4.94
N LEU A 32 -8.33 5.09 4.46
CA LEU A 32 -7.49 4.28 5.32
C LEU A 32 -6.65 5.14 6.27
N GLN A 33 -6.04 6.19 5.74
CA GLN A 33 -5.16 7.05 6.52
C GLN A 33 -5.92 7.82 7.60
N LYS A 34 -7.13 8.28 7.29
CA LYS A 34 -7.94 9.07 8.23
C LYS A 34 -8.65 8.22 9.28
N ASP A 35 -9.16 7.07 8.86
CA ASP A 35 -10.08 6.29 9.70
C ASP A 35 -9.41 5.15 10.45
N VAL A 36 -8.18 4.77 10.10
CA VAL A 36 -7.41 3.78 10.86
C VAL A 36 -6.28 4.50 11.60
N ALA A 37 -6.37 4.53 12.92
CA ALA A 37 -5.51 5.37 13.76
C ALA A 37 -4.02 5.09 13.59
N THR A 38 -3.64 3.84 13.30
CA THR A 38 -2.24 3.43 13.14
C THR A 38 -1.73 3.50 11.70
N TYR A 39 -2.58 3.87 10.73
CA TYR A 39 -2.18 4.01 9.34
C TYR A 39 -1.82 5.48 9.07
N ASP A 40 -0.56 5.83 9.32
CA ASP A 40 -0.11 7.21 9.24
C ASP A 40 0.22 7.66 7.83
N TRP A 41 0.64 6.71 6.99
CA TRP A 41 0.85 6.94 5.56
C TRP A 41 0.38 5.72 4.77
N VAL A 42 -0.36 5.94 3.69
CA VAL A 42 -0.91 4.89 2.84
C VAL A 42 -0.64 5.23 1.38
N GLY A 43 -0.07 4.33 0.62
CA GLY A 43 0.20 4.58 -0.79
C GLY A 43 0.11 3.34 -1.66
N PHE A 44 -0.13 3.55 -2.94
CA PHE A 44 -0.10 2.52 -3.98
C PHE A 44 1.06 2.79 -4.91
N TYR A 45 1.92 1.79 -5.06
CA TYR A 45 2.99 1.78 -6.04
C TYR A 45 2.67 0.78 -7.13
N PHE A 46 3.04 1.10 -8.37
CA PHE A 46 2.85 0.19 -9.51
C PHE A 46 4.14 0.06 -10.30
N LYS A 47 4.30 -1.09 -10.96
CA LYS A 47 5.43 -1.29 -11.88
C LYS A 47 5.42 -0.21 -12.95
N ASN A 48 6.58 0.32 -13.27
CA ASN A 48 6.74 1.35 -14.29
C ASN A 48 7.06 0.71 -15.64
N GLY A 49 6.00 0.19 -16.30
CA GLY A 49 6.15 -0.51 -17.57
C GLY A 49 7.03 -1.75 -17.43
N ASP A 50 8.02 -1.89 -18.31
CA ASP A 50 8.95 -3.01 -18.28
C ASP A 50 10.19 -2.74 -17.42
N LYS A 51 10.29 -1.58 -16.81
CA LYS A 51 11.41 -1.23 -15.95
C LYS A 51 11.29 -1.96 -14.61
N ARG A 52 12.43 -2.35 -14.06
CA ARG A 52 12.49 -2.98 -12.73
C ARG A 52 12.45 -1.90 -11.64
N GLU A 53 11.35 -1.19 -11.60
CA GLU A 53 11.12 -0.13 -10.62
C GLU A 53 9.62 0.05 -10.39
N LEU A 54 9.30 0.62 -9.23
CA LEU A 54 7.94 1.00 -8.84
C LEU A 54 7.77 2.51 -8.96
N ILE A 55 6.57 2.95 -9.31
CA ILE A 55 6.22 4.37 -9.32
C ILE A 55 5.01 4.61 -8.42
N LEU A 56 5.06 5.65 -7.60
CA LEU A 56 3.97 6.04 -6.70
C LEU A 56 2.83 6.65 -7.51
N LYS A 57 1.64 6.05 -7.40
CA LYS A 57 0.46 6.51 -8.16
C LYS A 57 -0.54 7.27 -7.31
N ALA A 58 -0.66 6.92 -6.03
CA ALA A 58 -1.61 7.57 -5.14
C ALA A 58 -1.13 7.41 -3.70
N TYR A 59 -1.37 8.41 -2.86
CA TYR A 59 -1.04 8.29 -1.44
C TYR A 59 -1.86 9.27 -0.61
N ALA A 60 -1.88 9.03 0.70
CA ALA A 60 -2.39 9.94 1.72
C ALA A 60 -1.43 9.94 2.90
N GLY A 61 -1.17 11.13 3.44
CA GLY A 61 -0.20 11.35 4.50
C GLY A 61 0.81 12.40 4.08
N GLU A 62 1.95 12.43 4.76
CA GLU A 62 3.00 13.40 4.44
C GLU A 62 3.58 13.16 3.05
N PRO A 63 3.95 14.22 2.32
CA PRO A 63 4.64 14.05 1.03
C PRO A 63 5.93 13.25 1.19
N THR A 64 6.25 12.48 0.16
CA THR A 64 7.46 11.65 0.14
C THR A 64 8.28 11.95 -1.10
N ASP A 65 9.61 11.82 -0.98
CA ASP A 65 10.53 11.90 -2.12
C ASP A 65 10.65 10.54 -2.84
N HIS A 66 10.11 9.47 -2.25
CA HIS A 66 10.22 8.11 -2.79
C HIS A 66 9.14 7.87 -3.84
N ILE A 67 9.23 8.59 -4.96
CA ILE A 67 8.28 8.47 -6.08
C ILE A 67 8.62 7.24 -6.94
N ILE A 68 9.91 6.95 -7.11
CA ILE A 68 10.39 5.80 -7.87
C ILE A 68 11.27 4.96 -6.96
N ILE A 69 10.96 3.67 -6.86
CA ILE A 69 11.70 2.72 -6.02
C ILE A 69 12.19 1.57 -6.89
N PRO A 70 13.52 1.40 -7.04
CA PRO A 70 14.06 0.25 -7.75
C PRO A 70 13.69 -1.06 -7.05
N PHE A 71 13.48 -2.12 -7.82
CA PHE A 71 13.27 -3.46 -7.26
C PHE A 71 14.47 -3.84 -6.40
N GLY A 72 14.19 -4.50 -5.26
CA GLY A 72 15.21 -4.91 -4.30
C GLY A 72 15.58 -3.83 -3.28
N LYS A 73 15.15 -2.59 -3.46
CA LYS A 73 15.44 -1.47 -2.55
C LYS A 73 14.31 -1.26 -1.56
N GLY A 74 14.66 -1.17 -0.27
CA GLY A 74 13.69 -0.98 0.80
C GLY A 74 12.70 -2.13 0.91
N ILE A 75 11.66 -1.94 1.71
CA ILE A 75 10.61 -2.95 1.90
C ILE A 75 9.79 -3.10 0.61
N CYS A 76 9.39 -2.00 0.02
CA CYS A 76 8.61 -2.00 -1.23
C CYS A 76 9.35 -2.70 -2.37
N GLY A 77 10.64 -2.40 -2.56
CA GLY A 77 11.43 -3.03 -3.61
C GLY A 77 11.61 -4.53 -3.40
N GLN A 78 11.73 -4.96 -2.15
CA GLN A 78 11.81 -6.38 -1.81
C GLN A 78 10.50 -7.11 -2.12
N VAL A 79 9.35 -6.51 -1.82
CA VAL A 79 8.04 -7.10 -2.12
C VAL A 79 7.81 -7.21 -3.63
N ALA A 80 8.28 -6.23 -4.39
CA ALA A 80 8.22 -6.28 -5.86
C ALA A 80 8.92 -7.50 -6.43
N GLU A 81 10.01 -7.95 -5.78
CA GLU A 81 10.76 -9.14 -6.21
C GLU A 81 10.21 -10.44 -5.62
N SER A 82 9.85 -10.43 -4.34
CA SER A 82 9.47 -11.65 -3.61
C SER A 82 8.06 -12.13 -3.89
N ASN A 83 7.15 -11.22 -4.24
CA ASN A 83 5.71 -11.49 -4.41
C ASN A 83 5.00 -11.91 -3.12
N HIS A 84 5.62 -11.67 -1.96
CA HIS A 84 5.05 -12.02 -0.66
C HIS A 84 4.78 -10.77 0.18
N ASN A 85 3.78 -10.86 1.08
CA ASN A 85 3.55 -9.83 2.08
C ASN A 85 4.80 -9.64 2.94
N PHE A 86 5.05 -8.39 3.34
CA PHE A 86 6.14 -8.10 4.27
C PHE A 86 5.59 -7.20 5.39
N VAL A 87 5.62 -7.74 6.62
CA VAL A 87 5.24 -6.99 7.82
C VAL A 87 6.51 -6.73 8.60
N VAL A 88 6.79 -5.45 8.84
CA VAL A 88 7.98 -5.02 9.59
C VAL A 88 7.50 -4.40 10.89
N ASP A 89 7.73 -5.10 11.99
CA ASP A 89 7.30 -4.66 13.32
C ASP A 89 8.12 -3.48 13.85
N ASP A 90 9.39 -3.41 13.46
CA ASP A 90 10.30 -2.33 13.83
C ASP A 90 11.25 -2.06 12.67
N VAL A 91 11.06 -0.94 11.98
CA VAL A 91 11.86 -0.58 10.79
C VAL A 91 13.34 -0.39 11.14
N ALA A 92 13.66 0.00 12.37
CA ALA A 92 15.05 0.19 12.80
C ALA A 92 15.85 -1.12 12.81
N ALA A 93 15.16 -2.28 12.81
CA ALA A 93 15.80 -3.59 12.76
C ALA A 93 16.07 -4.08 11.33
N GLN A 94 15.66 -3.32 10.31
CA GLN A 94 15.81 -3.72 8.91
C GLN A 94 17.06 -3.09 8.29
N ASP A 95 17.92 -3.91 7.69
CA ASP A 95 19.15 -3.44 7.05
C ASP A 95 18.88 -2.71 5.72
N ASN A 96 17.84 -3.14 4.99
CA ASN A 96 17.47 -2.56 3.70
C ASN A 96 16.17 -1.79 3.81
N TYR A 97 16.18 -0.73 4.61
CA TYR A 97 15.02 0.13 4.82
C TYR A 97 15.26 1.51 4.21
N ILE A 98 14.27 2.01 3.45
CA ILE A 98 14.27 3.36 2.91
C ILE A 98 13.28 4.17 3.74
N ALA A 99 13.78 5.08 4.57
CA ALA A 99 12.94 5.88 5.45
C ALA A 99 12.19 6.95 4.65
N CYS A 100 10.86 6.98 4.76
CA CYS A 100 10.02 8.07 4.25
C CYS A 100 9.97 9.21 5.27
N SER A 101 10.09 8.90 6.55
CA SER A 101 10.05 9.83 7.65
C SER A 101 10.78 9.23 8.85
N ILE A 102 11.40 10.10 9.67
CA ILE A 102 12.04 9.66 10.92
C ILE A 102 11.03 9.14 11.94
N TYR A 103 9.74 9.43 11.73
CA TYR A 103 8.67 9.01 12.65
C TYR A 103 8.14 7.61 12.35
N VAL A 104 8.47 7.02 11.20
CA VAL A 104 8.01 5.68 10.86
C VAL A 104 8.67 4.66 11.78
N LYS A 105 7.84 3.80 12.39
CA LYS A 105 8.28 2.76 13.34
C LYS A 105 8.01 1.36 12.82
N SER A 106 6.89 1.16 12.10
CA SER A 106 6.56 -0.12 11.48
C SER A 106 5.98 0.10 10.09
N GLU A 107 6.00 -0.94 9.28
CA GLU A 107 5.53 -0.88 7.89
C GLU A 107 4.95 -2.22 7.48
N VAL A 108 3.91 -2.18 6.62
CA VAL A 108 3.39 -3.37 5.96
C VAL A 108 3.25 -3.08 4.47
N VAL A 109 3.67 -4.03 3.66
CA VAL A 109 3.54 -3.96 2.21
C VAL A 109 2.87 -5.24 1.73
N ILE A 110 1.79 -5.09 0.97
CA ILE A 110 1.02 -6.22 0.42
C ILE A 110 1.03 -6.11 -1.10
N PRO A 111 1.51 -7.13 -1.83
CA PRO A 111 1.53 -7.10 -3.29
C PRO A 111 0.12 -7.11 -3.87
N LEU A 112 0.00 -6.54 -5.06
CA LEU A 112 -1.25 -6.44 -5.80
C LEU A 112 -1.11 -7.21 -7.11
N PHE A 113 -1.98 -8.21 -7.29
CA PHE A 113 -1.91 -9.11 -8.44
C PHE A 113 -3.06 -8.86 -9.41
N VAL A 114 -2.75 -8.87 -10.70
CA VAL A 114 -3.75 -8.91 -11.77
C VAL A 114 -3.38 -10.06 -12.70
N GLY A 115 -4.33 -10.97 -12.92
CA GLY A 115 -4.06 -12.15 -13.74
C GLY A 115 -2.90 -13.01 -13.22
N GLY A 116 -2.71 -13.06 -11.91
CA GLY A 116 -1.63 -13.81 -11.28
C GLY A 116 -0.26 -13.15 -11.31
N GLN A 117 -0.16 -11.94 -11.87
CA GLN A 117 1.11 -11.20 -11.93
C GLN A 117 1.13 -10.07 -10.92
N ASN A 118 2.23 -9.93 -10.20
CA ASN A 118 2.45 -8.81 -9.30
C ASN A 118 2.69 -7.55 -10.12
N ILE A 119 1.73 -6.62 -10.09
CA ILE A 119 1.80 -5.37 -10.84
C ILE A 119 2.02 -4.15 -9.96
N GLY A 120 1.99 -4.32 -8.65
CA GLY A 120 2.13 -3.22 -7.72
C GLY A 120 1.93 -3.66 -6.29
N GLN A 121 1.59 -2.72 -5.43
CA GLN A 121 1.44 -3.00 -4.00
C GLN A 121 0.76 -1.85 -3.27
N ILE A 122 0.17 -2.17 -2.11
CA ILE A 122 -0.18 -1.15 -1.12
C ILE A 122 0.91 -1.12 -0.05
N ASP A 123 1.32 0.08 0.34
CA ASP A 123 2.35 0.33 1.35
C ASP A 123 1.75 1.18 2.46
N ILE A 124 1.90 0.75 3.70
CA ILE A 124 1.39 1.48 4.86
C ILE A 124 2.50 1.63 5.89
N ASP A 125 2.74 2.87 6.29
CA ASP A 125 3.69 3.21 7.36
C ASP A 125 2.94 3.62 8.61
N SER A 126 3.46 3.23 9.77
CA SER A 126 2.91 3.60 11.07
C SER A 126 3.98 4.25 11.94
N HIS A 127 3.57 5.23 12.75
CA HIS A 127 4.40 5.83 13.79
C HIS A 127 4.41 4.99 15.07
N THR A 128 3.79 3.82 15.04
CA THR A 128 3.69 2.89 16.15
C THR A 128 4.40 1.59 15.79
N LYS A 129 5.23 1.05 16.68
CA LYS A 129 5.82 -0.28 16.50
C LYS A 129 4.74 -1.34 16.60
N ASN A 130 4.93 -2.45 15.89
CA ASN A 130 4.03 -3.61 15.94
C ASN A 130 2.58 -3.25 15.61
N ALA A 131 2.38 -2.31 14.65
CA ALA A 131 1.06 -1.78 14.35
C ALA A 131 0.19 -2.74 13.54
N PHE A 132 0.78 -3.76 12.90
CA PHE A 132 0.08 -4.58 11.92
C PHE A 132 -0.04 -6.02 12.36
N SER A 133 -1.28 -6.50 12.46
CA SER A 133 -1.62 -7.87 12.81
C SER A 133 -2.01 -8.67 11.56
N LYS A 134 -2.30 -9.95 11.73
CA LYS A 134 -2.84 -10.79 10.65
C LYS A 134 -4.16 -10.24 10.11
N GLU A 135 -4.97 -9.64 10.98
CA GLU A 135 -6.22 -9.00 10.56
C GLU A 135 -5.95 -7.86 9.58
N ASP A 136 -4.91 -7.04 9.83
CA ASP A 136 -4.51 -5.99 8.90
C ASP A 136 -4.06 -6.57 7.56
N GLU A 137 -3.24 -7.63 7.57
CA GLU A 137 -2.80 -8.27 6.34
C GLU A 137 -3.97 -8.79 5.52
N ASP A 138 -4.92 -9.46 6.17
CA ASP A 138 -6.09 -10.02 5.48
C ASP A 138 -6.98 -8.92 4.90
N PHE A 139 -7.18 -7.85 5.66
CA PHE A 139 -7.95 -6.70 5.21
C PHE A 139 -7.29 -6.02 4.00
N LEU A 140 -5.98 -5.78 4.05
CA LEU A 140 -5.26 -5.12 2.98
C LEU A 140 -5.16 -6.01 1.73
N THR A 141 -5.08 -7.31 1.92
CA THR A 141 -5.19 -8.27 0.81
C THR A 141 -6.54 -8.14 0.13
N TRP A 142 -7.61 -8.04 0.92
CA TRP A 142 -8.95 -7.81 0.39
C TRP A 142 -9.02 -6.49 -0.40
N VAL A 143 -8.45 -5.40 0.14
CA VAL A 143 -8.39 -4.10 -0.56
C VAL A 143 -7.74 -4.27 -1.93
N ASN A 144 -6.60 -4.97 -1.98
CA ASN A 144 -5.87 -5.18 -3.23
C ASN A 144 -6.65 -6.03 -4.23
N ILE A 145 -7.42 -7.02 -3.76
CA ILE A 145 -8.29 -7.80 -4.63
C ILE A 145 -9.37 -6.90 -5.24
N GLU A 146 -9.99 -6.05 -4.45
CA GLU A 146 -11.00 -5.11 -4.96
C GLU A 146 -10.40 -4.10 -5.94
N VAL A 147 -9.20 -3.60 -5.65
CA VAL A 147 -8.49 -2.70 -6.57
C VAL A 147 -8.16 -3.41 -7.87
N SER A 148 -7.74 -4.67 -7.82
CA SER A 148 -7.39 -5.43 -9.02
C SER A 148 -8.55 -5.51 -10.00
N ARG A 149 -9.78 -5.53 -9.50
CA ARG A 149 -10.99 -5.63 -10.34
C ARG A 149 -11.22 -4.42 -11.22
N ILE A 150 -10.79 -3.23 -10.78
CA ILE A 150 -10.91 -2.03 -11.60
C ILE A 150 -9.73 -1.86 -12.55
N LEU A 151 -8.68 -2.67 -12.40
CA LEU A 151 -7.50 -2.66 -13.25
C LEU A 151 -7.58 -3.73 -14.36
N GLU A 152 -8.53 -4.62 -14.29
CA GLU A 152 -8.75 -5.65 -15.31
C GLU A 152 -9.48 -5.05 -16.52
N PHE A 153 -9.08 -5.48 -17.71
CA PHE A 153 -9.60 -4.99 -18.99
C PHE A 153 -10.30 -6.09 -19.73
#